data_35ef11d785a855cb993dc9960c17a134
#
_entry.id   35ef11d785a855cb993dc9960c17a134
#
_cell.length_a   1.000
_cell.length_b   1.000
_cell.length_c   1.000
_cell.angle_alpha   90.00
_cell.angle_beta   90.00
_cell.angle_gamma   90.00
#
_symmetry.space_group_name_H-M   'P 1'
#
loop_
_entity.id
_entity.type
_entity.pdbx_description
1 polymer ?
#
loop_
_entity_poly.entity_id
_entity_poly.type
_entity_poly.pdbx_seq_one_letter_code
_entity_poly.pdbx_strand_id
1 'polypeptide(L)'
;MSMSDFLTPTVIPIVILVLYLFSVLNIIPEYERGVVFRLGRLLPVAKGPGLVFIFRPIDRLVRVSLRTVAMDVPPQDVITRDNVTVSVNAVVYFRVLEPRLAINEVENYLYATSQLAQTTLRSVLGEAELDELLAAREKLNVRLQEILDRHTDQWGIKVSLVEIKAVDLPQEMRRAMSRQAEAEREKRAKIIHAEGEYQAAERLVSAANTIASEPIALQLRYLQTLTEIGVERNTTVVFPVPINLLEGFFKRDGMSDAVASKKREPVGAV
;
A
#
# COMPACT_ATOMS: atom_id res chain seq x y z
N MET A 1 6.50 -77.03 -37.79
CA MET A 1 6.98 -76.05 -36.81
C MET A 1 7.04 -74.73 -37.57
N SER A 2 6.05 -73.87 -37.33
CA SER A 2 5.95 -72.61 -38.07
C SER A 2 6.98 -71.60 -37.55
N MET A 3 7.46 -70.75 -38.42
CA MET A 3 8.41 -69.64 -38.07
C MET A 3 7.86 -68.69 -37.01
N SER A 4 6.54 -68.71 -36.80
CA SER A 4 5.78 -68.00 -35.74
C SER A 4 6.07 -68.53 -34.33
N ASP A 5 6.38 -69.83 -34.16
CA ASP A 5 6.59 -70.45 -32.84
C ASP A 5 7.98 -70.11 -32.25
N PHE A 6 8.93 -69.65 -33.06
CA PHE A 6 10.24 -69.20 -32.64
C PHE A 6 10.33 -67.66 -32.45
N LEU A 7 9.48 -66.92 -33.16
CA LEU A 7 9.49 -65.45 -33.07
C LEU A 7 8.81 -64.91 -31.79
N THR A 8 7.77 -65.60 -31.31
CA THR A 8 7.00 -65.12 -30.13
C THR A 8 7.79 -65.12 -28.82
N PRO A 9 8.59 -66.17 -28.47
CA PRO A 9 9.34 -66.16 -27.21
C PRO A 9 10.52 -65.19 -27.17
N THR A 10 11.03 -64.74 -28.31
CA THR A 10 12.14 -63.83 -28.40
C THR A 10 11.70 -62.38 -28.58
N VAL A 11 10.64 -62.12 -29.30
CA VAL A 11 10.13 -60.76 -29.56
C VAL A 11 9.51 -60.14 -28.30
N ILE A 12 8.75 -60.92 -27.52
CA ILE A 12 8.11 -60.41 -26.28
C ILE A 12 9.11 -59.86 -25.28
N PRO A 13 10.23 -60.55 -24.89
CA PRO A 13 11.21 -59.99 -23.95
C PRO A 13 11.95 -58.80 -24.51
N ILE A 14 12.20 -58.73 -25.83
CA ILE A 14 12.84 -57.58 -26.47
C ILE A 14 11.92 -56.35 -26.39
N VAL A 15 10.63 -56.50 -26.66
CA VAL A 15 9.62 -55.43 -26.53
C VAL A 15 9.56 -54.92 -25.08
N ILE A 16 9.53 -55.84 -24.12
CA ILE A 16 9.51 -55.49 -22.68
C ILE A 16 10.79 -54.72 -22.31
N LEU A 17 11.95 -55.17 -22.79
CA LEU A 17 13.24 -54.52 -22.55
C LEU A 17 13.27 -53.09 -23.14
N VAL A 18 12.79 -52.91 -24.36
CA VAL A 18 12.68 -51.60 -25.01
C VAL A 18 11.74 -50.69 -24.24
N LEU A 19 10.53 -51.14 -23.86
CA LEU A 19 9.62 -50.39 -23.04
C LEU A 19 10.22 -50.03 -21.68
N TYR A 20 10.93 -50.94 -21.05
CA TYR A 20 11.65 -50.65 -19.81
C TYR A 20 12.73 -49.57 -20.00
N LEU A 21 13.53 -49.64 -21.10
CA LEU A 21 14.54 -48.62 -21.40
C LEU A 21 13.90 -47.23 -21.57
N PHE A 22 12.74 -47.15 -22.26
CA PHE A 22 11.99 -45.88 -22.35
C PHE A 22 11.47 -45.39 -21.00
N SER A 23 11.06 -46.27 -20.09
CA SER A 23 10.61 -45.92 -18.75
C SER A 23 11.75 -45.40 -17.85
N VAL A 24 13.00 -45.74 -18.12
CA VAL A 24 14.20 -45.27 -17.39
C VAL A 24 14.53 -43.83 -17.74
N LEU A 25 14.14 -43.37 -18.94
CA LEU A 25 14.38 -42.02 -19.42
C LEU A 25 13.38 -41.05 -18.78
N ASN A 26 13.88 -40.13 -17.98
CA ASN A 26 13.05 -39.05 -17.39
C ASN A 26 13.64 -37.70 -17.77
N ILE A 27 12.81 -36.80 -18.27
CA ILE A 27 13.16 -35.42 -18.58
C ILE A 27 12.76 -34.57 -17.41
N ILE A 28 13.70 -33.79 -16.89
CA ILE A 28 13.48 -32.81 -15.80
C ILE A 28 13.56 -31.41 -16.40
N PRO A 29 12.50 -30.58 -16.28
CA PRO A 29 12.51 -29.19 -16.70
C PRO A 29 13.57 -28.37 -15.96
N GLU A 30 13.97 -27.24 -16.53
CA GLU A 30 15.00 -26.36 -15.96
C GLU A 30 14.61 -25.80 -14.58
N TYR A 31 13.34 -25.55 -14.37
CA TYR A 31 12.79 -25.02 -13.13
C TYR A 31 12.55 -26.09 -12.03
N GLU A 32 12.90 -27.37 -12.32
CA GLU A 32 12.78 -28.47 -11.36
C GLU A 32 14.12 -29.12 -11.08
N ARG A 33 14.22 -29.77 -9.93
CA ARG A 33 15.34 -30.65 -9.59
C ARG A 33 14.80 -32.00 -9.14
N GLY A 34 15.50 -33.03 -9.54
CA GLY A 34 15.16 -34.39 -9.18
C GLY A 34 15.97 -34.87 -7.96
N VAL A 35 15.28 -35.09 -6.85
CA VAL A 35 15.85 -35.77 -5.68
C VAL A 35 15.64 -37.26 -5.85
N VAL A 36 16.75 -38.01 -5.88
CA VAL A 36 16.73 -39.44 -6.14
C VAL A 36 17.09 -40.22 -4.88
N PHE A 37 16.23 -41.15 -4.52
CA PHE A 37 16.49 -42.13 -3.46
C PHE A 37 16.81 -43.46 -4.12
N ARG A 38 18.04 -43.98 -3.88
CA ARG A 38 18.48 -45.28 -4.35
C ARG A 38 18.43 -46.28 -3.20
N LEU A 39 17.60 -47.29 -3.32
CA LEU A 39 17.39 -48.30 -2.26
C LEU A 39 17.10 -47.65 -0.88
N GLY A 40 16.33 -46.55 -0.88
CA GLY A 40 16.01 -45.80 0.33
C GLY A 40 17.08 -44.81 0.80
N ARG A 41 18.27 -44.78 0.19
CA ARG A 41 19.31 -43.79 0.53
C ARG A 41 19.25 -42.58 -0.40
N LEU A 42 19.29 -41.39 0.17
CA LEU A 42 19.36 -40.13 -0.57
C LEU A 42 20.71 -40.01 -1.30
N LEU A 43 20.69 -39.76 -2.61
CA LEU A 43 21.90 -39.44 -3.36
C LEU A 43 22.47 -38.06 -2.96
N PRO A 44 23.81 -37.92 -2.92
CA PRO A 44 24.47 -36.68 -2.46
C PRO A 44 24.23 -35.48 -3.38
N VAL A 45 23.85 -35.69 -4.64
CA VAL A 45 23.62 -34.62 -5.60
C VAL A 45 22.22 -34.75 -6.19
N ALA A 46 21.43 -33.67 -6.15
CA ALA A 46 20.18 -33.59 -6.86
C ALA A 46 20.45 -33.58 -8.37
N LYS A 47 19.64 -34.33 -9.13
CA LYS A 47 19.76 -34.37 -10.59
C LYS A 47 19.29 -33.06 -11.20
N GLY A 48 20.14 -32.51 -12.08
CA GLY A 48 19.88 -31.26 -12.80
C GLY A 48 18.84 -31.41 -13.91
N PRO A 49 18.56 -30.34 -14.64
CA PRO A 49 17.65 -30.37 -15.78
C PRO A 49 18.21 -31.19 -16.93
N GLY A 50 17.32 -31.67 -17.76
CA GLY A 50 17.63 -32.46 -18.93
C GLY A 50 17.27 -33.93 -18.78
N LEU A 51 17.96 -34.78 -19.54
CA LEU A 51 17.69 -36.21 -19.60
C LEU A 51 18.40 -36.92 -18.44
N VAL A 52 17.62 -37.59 -17.59
CA VAL A 52 18.11 -38.31 -16.40
C VAL A 52 17.69 -39.77 -16.49
N PHE A 53 18.63 -40.65 -16.20
CA PHE A 53 18.36 -42.10 -16.12
C PHE A 53 17.97 -42.48 -14.70
N ILE A 54 16.81 -43.11 -14.56
CA ILE A 54 16.22 -43.53 -13.27
C ILE A 54 15.79 -44.98 -13.39
N PHE A 55 16.49 -45.83 -12.70
CA PHE A 55 16.25 -47.27 -12.74
C PHE A 55 15.14 -47.67 -11.78
N ARG A 56 13.90 -47.72 -12.26
CA ARG A 56 12.77 -48.28 -11.49
C ARG A 56 12.88 -49.82 -11.47
N PRO A 57 12.70 -50.50 -10.34
CA PRO A 57 12.19 -50.04 -9.01
C PRO A 57 13.27 -49.61 -8.00
N ILE A 58 14.54 -49.57 -8.36
CA ILE A 58 15.69 -49.31 -7.47
C ILE A 58 15.72 -47.86 -7.05
N ASP A 59 15.45 -46.94 -7.99
CA ASP A 59 15.53 -45.50 -7.82
C ASP A 59 14.11 -44.91 -7.72
N ARG A 60 13.88 -44.08 -6.69
CA ARG A 60 12.66 -43.28 -6.53
C ARG A 60 13.02 -41.81 -6.78
N LEU A 61 12.37 -41.19 -7.78
CA LEU A 61 12.52 -39.78 -8.10
C LEU A 61 11.41 -38.94 -7.43
N VAL A 62 11.82 -37.90 -6.70
CA VAL A 62 10.93 -36.83 -6.21
C VAL A 62 11.32 -35.55 -6.91
N ARG A 63 10.38 -34.89 -7.58
CA ARG A 63 10.59 -33.62 -8.29
C ARG A 63 10.25 -32.49 -7.37
N VAL A 64 11.13 -31.47 -7.32
CA VAL A 64 10.95 -30.25 -6.51
C VAL A 64 11.11 -29.05 -7.42
N SER A 65 10.12 -28.15 -7.40
CA SER A 65 10.19 -26.89 -8.15
C SER A 65 11.08 -25.88 -7.42
N LEU A 66 11.92 -25.18 -8.16
CA LEU A 66 12.77 -24.10 -7.66
C LEU A 66 12.11 -22.70 -7.83
N ARG A 67 10.93 -22.66 -8.43
CA ARG A 67 10.22 -21.40 -8.63
C ARG A 67 9.71 -20.84 -7.30
N THR A 68 9.62 -19.53 -7.24
CA THR A 68 9.00 -18.85 -6.10
C THR A 68 7.52 -19.22 -6.03
N VAL A 69 7.10 -19.64 -4.86
CA VAL A 69 5.71 -19.98 -4.52
C VAL A 69 5.19 -18.89 -3.60
N ALA A 70 4.01 -18.36 -3.91
CA ALA A 70 3.23 -17.52 -3.02
C ALA A 70 2.29 -18.41 -2.20
N MET A 71 2.42 -18.37 -0.89
CA MET A 71 1.61 -19.15 0.03
C MET A 71 0.79 -18.22 0.92
N ASP A 72 -0.51 -18.36 0.85
CA ASP A 72 -1.43 -17.64 1.74
C ASP A 72 -1.39 -18.24 3.15
N VAL A 73 -1.16 -17.39 4.14
CA VAL A 73 -1.30 -17.70 5.56
C VAL A 73 -2.73 -17.36 5.98
N PRO A 74 -3.51 -18.33 6.47
CA PRO A 74 -4.90 -18.09 6.86
C PRO A 74 -4.98 -17.05 7.99
N PRO A 75 -6.12 -16.36 8.14
CA PRO A 75 -6.32 -15.35 9.18
C PRO A 75 -6.02 -15.92 10.57
N GLN A 76 -5.24 -15.19 11.36
CA GLN A 76 -4.89 -15.51 12.73
C GLN A 76 -5.43 -14.43 13.66
N ASP A 77 -6.19 -14.86 14.65
CA ASP A 77 -6.63 -13.97 15.72
C ASP A 77 -5.49 -13.83 16.74
N VAL A 78 -5.05 -12.61 16.94
CA VAL A 78 -3.93 -12.26 17.82
C VAL A 78 -4.33 -11.11 18.71
N ILE A 79 -3.86 -11.14 19.96
CA ILE A 79 -3.98 -10.02 20.90
C ILE A 79 -2.65 -9.26 20.84
N THR A 80 -2.71 -7.98 20.47
CA THR A 80 -1.56 -7.09 20.41
C THR A 80 -1.06 -6.71 21.81
N ARG A 81 0.11 -6.07 21.90
CA ARG A 81 0.69 -5.62 23.16
C ARG A 81 -0.21 -4.64 23.93
N ASP A 82 -0.98 -3.83 23.23
CA ASP A 82 -1.97 -2.89 23.77
C ASP A 82 -3.34 -3.53 24.05
N ASN A 83 -3.39 -4.87 24.08
CA ASN A 83 -4.56 -5.67 24.46
C ASN A 83 -5.75 -5.54 23.49
N VAL A 84 -5.49 -5.31 22.21
CA VAL A 84 -6.51 -5.28 21.15
C VAL A 84 -6.49 -6.60 20.39
N THR A 85 -7.66 -7.23 20.23
CA THR A 85 -7.80 -8.42 19.40
C THR A 85 -7.90 -8.01 17.94
N VAL A 86 -7.00 -8.55 17.10
CA VAL A 86 -6.96 -8.30 15.65
C VAL A 86 -6.92 -9.63 14.91
N SER A 87 -7.54 -9.68 13.74
CA SER A 87 -7.41 -10.82 12.83
C SER A 87 -6.51 -10.40 11.67
N VAL A 88 -5.41 -11.13 11.49
CA VAL A 88 -4.38 -10.76 10.50
C VAL A 88 -4.09 -11.93 9.60
N ASN A 89 -4.03 -11.68 8.30
CA ASN A 89 -3.58 -12.62 7.29
C ASN A 89 -2.35 -12.09 6.55
N ALA A 90 -1.55 -13.01 6.01
CA ALA A 90 -0.31 -12.68 5.33
C ALA A 90 -0.09 -13.58 4.11
N VAL A 91 0.85 -13.17 3.25
CA VAL A 91 1.38 -13.98 2.16
C VAL A 91 2.87 -14.14 2.37
N VAL A 92 3.35 -15.36 2.21
CA VAL A 92 4.77 -15.70 2.26
C VAL A 92 5.23 -16.11 0.88
N TYR A 93 6.23 -15.41 0.34
CA TYR A 93 6.90 -15.75 -0.91
C TYR A 93 8.19 -16.48 -0.58
N PHE A 94 8.29 -17.72 -1.00
CA PHE A 94 9.48 -18.54 -0.75
C PHE A 94 9.82 -19.38 -1.97
N ARG A 95 11.05 -19.85 -2.01
CA ARG A 95 11.55 -20.80 -3.00
C ARG A 95 12.46 -21.83 -2.36
N VAL A 96 12.54 -23.00 -2.94
CA VAL A 96 13.45 -24.04 -2.51
C VAL A 96 14.84 -23.78 -3.14
N LEU A 97 15.88 -23.62 -2.31
CA LEU A 97 17.27 -23.52 -2.74
C LEU A 97 17.93 -24.91 -2.79
N GLU A 98 17.74 -25.69 -1.71
CA GLU A 98 18.31 -27.03 -1.61
C GLU A 98 17.22 -28.11 -1.56
N PRO A 99 16.82 -28.66 -2.73
CA PRO A 99 15.76 -29.66 -2.82
C PRO A 99 15.97 -30.91 -1.97
N ARG A 100 17.21 -31.23 -1.67
CA ARG A 100 17.58 -32.40 -0.87
C ARG A 100 17.14 -32.22 0.59
N LEU A 101 17.46 -31.05 1.17
CA LEU A 101 17.07 -30.72 2.54
C LEU A 101 15.54 -30.61 2.64
N ALA A 102 14.89 -29.97 1.65
CA ALA A 102 13.44 -29.81 1.64
C ALA A 102 12.65 -31.13 1.63
N ILE A 103 13.24 -32.22 1.15
CA ILE A 103 12.59 -33.54 1.11
C ILE A 103 13.07 -34.48 2.22
N ASN A 104 14.31 -34.30 2.71
CA ASN A 104 14.89 -35.16 3.73
C ASN A 104 14.57 -34.71 5.15
N GLU A 105 14.63 -33.41 5.40
CA GLU A 105 14.47 -32.85 6.74
C GLU A 105 13.00 -32.64 7.14
N VAL A 106 12.11 -32.54 6.16
CA VAL A 106 10.68 -32.23 6.40
C VAL A 106 9.81 -33.12 5.49
N GLU A 107 8.80 -33.75 6.06
CA GLU A 107 7.85 -34.59 5.31
C GLU A 107 7.08 -33.78 4.25
N ASN A 108 6.55 -32.63 4.66
CA ASN A 108 5.84 -31.71 3.77
C ASN A 108 6.28 -30.26 4.08
N TYR A 109 7.21 -29.79 3.29
CA TYR A 109 7.80 -28.45 3.48
C TYR A 109 6.76 -27.32 3.28
N LEU A 110 5.74 -27.49 2.43
CA LEU A 110 4.68 -26.51 2.24
C LEU A 110 3.85 -26.35 3.52
N TYR A 111 3.43 -27.48 4.09
CA TYR A 111 2.65 -27.50 5.31
C TYR A 111 3.47 -26.98 6.51
N ALA A 112 4.72 -27.43 6.66
CA ALA A 112 5.60 -27.02 7.74
C ALA A 112 5.87 -25.51 7.68
N THR A 113 6.16 -24.96 6.50
CA THR A 113 6.35 -23.52 6.31
C THR A 113 5.08 -22.73 6.64
N SER A 114 3.90 -23.25 6.28
CA SER A 114 2.62 -22.63 6.63
C SER A 114 2.41 -22.58 8.15
N GLN A 115 2.64 -23.66 8.86
CA GLN A 115 2.49 -23.71 10.32
C GLN A 115 3.51 -22.80 11.03
N LEU A 116 4.74 -22.81 10.54
CA LEU A 116 5.78 -21.91 11.05
C LEU A 116 5.39 -20.44 10.83
N ALA A 117 4.89 -20.10 9.64
CA ALA A 117 4.44 -18.75 9.34
C ALA A 117 3.29 -18.30 10.25
N GLN A 118 2.31 -19.15 10.51
CA GLN A 118 1.19 -18.86 11.41
C GLN A 118 1.65 -18.60 12.84
N THR A 119 2.54 -19.46 13.35
CA THR A 119 3.05 -19.32 14.74
C THR A 119 3.95 -18.10 14.88
N THR A 120 4.82 -17.84 13.89
CA THR A 120 5.70 -16.66 13.88
C THR A 120 4.89 -15.36 13.74
N LEU A 121 3.87 -15.36 12.87
CA LEU A 121 2.95 -14.24 12.71
C LEU A 121 2.30 -13.90 14.06
N ARG A 122 1.73 -14.90 14.75
CA ARG A 122 1.11 -14.70 16.05
C ARG A 122 2.09 -14.16 17.09
N SER A 123 3.31 -14.67 17.13
CA SER A 123 4.35 -14.22 18.10
C SER A 123 4.75 -12.77 17.85
N VAL A 124 5.11 -12.43 16.62
CA VAL A 124 5.58 -11.07 16.25
C VAL A 124 4.48 -10.03 16.42
N LEU A 125 3.24 -10.36 16.02
CA LEU A 125 2.11 -9.45 16.18
C LEU A 125 1.69 -9.27 17.65
N GLY A 126 1.84 -10.31 18.47
CA GLY A 126 1.59 -10.22 19.91
C GLY A 126 2.58 -9.31 20.65
N GLU A 127 3.77 -9.07 20.09
CA GLU A 127 4.77 -8.14 20.64
C GLU A 127 4.58 -6.70 20.12
N ALA A 128 3.89 -6.51 19.01
CA ALA A 128 3.67 -5.22 18.38
C ALA A 128 2.46 -4.48 18.94
N GLU A 129 2.46 -3.15 18.84
CA GLU A 129 1.30 -2.31 19.10
C GLU A 129 0.42 -2.18 17.86
N LEU A 130 -0.87 -1.87 18.07
CA LEU A 130 -1.81 -1.69 16.96
C LEU A 130 -1.36 -0.58 16.00
N ASP A 131 -0.81 0.52 16.51
CA ASP A 131 -0.31 1.61 15.69
C ASP A 131 0.87 1.17 14.81
N GLU A 132 1.74 0.28 15.29
CA GLU A 132 2.82 -0.28 14.47
C GLU A 132 2.28 -1.18 13.35
N LEU A 133 1.22 -1.97 13.64
CA LEU A 133 0.55 -2.81 12.65
C LEU A 133 -0.10 -1.99 11.52
N LEU A 134 -0.57 -0.79 11.82
CA LEU A 134 -1.24 0.06 10.84
C LEU A 134 -0.28 1.00 10.11
N ALA A 135 0.69 1.60 10.81
CA ALA A 135 1.56 2.64 10.30
C ALA A 135 2.95 2.14 9.84
N ALA A 136 3.47 1.07 10.46
CA ALA A 136 4.85 0.60 10.26
C ALA A 136 4.92 -0.85 9.76
N ARG A 137 3.99 -1.26 8.90
CA ARG A 137 3.90 -2.64 8.35
C ARG A 137 5.21 -3.15 7.77
N GLU A 138 5.95 -2.28 7.09
CA GLU A 138 7.23 -2.62 6.46
C GLU A 138 8.24 -3.21 7.44
N LYS A 139 8.35 -2.62 8.65
CA LYS A 139 9.24 -3.13 9.70
C LYS A 139 8.83 -4.52 10.17
N LEU A 140 7.53 -4.75 10.29
CA LEU A 140 7.00 -6.05 10.69
C LEU A 140 7.19 -7.10 9.60
N ASN A 141 6.99 -6.73 8.34
CA ASN A 141 7.24 -7.60 7.19
C ASN A 141 8.70 -8.07 7.15
N VAL A 142 9.65 -7.15 7.32
CA VAL A 142 11.08 -7.47 7.38
C VAL A 142 11.40 -8.38 8.58
N ARG A 143 10.88 -8.04 9.76
CA ARG A 143 11.11 -8.85 10.96
C ARG A 143 10.54 -10.27 10.82
N LEU A 144 9.35 -10.40 10.25
CA LEU A 144 8.73 -11.70 9.95
C LEU A 144 9.57 -12.49 8.95
N GLN A 145 10.02 -11.83 7.87
CA GLN A 145 10.85 -12.45 6.85
C GLN A 145 12.17 -12.96 7.43
N GLU A 146 12.87 -12.18 8.26
CA GLU A 146 14.14 -12.57 8.89
C GLU A 146 13.97 -13.79 9.82
N ILE A 147 12.91 -13.81 10.63
CA ILE A 147 12.65 -14.92 11.55
C ILE A 147 12.30 -16.18 10.76
N LEU A 148 11.41 -16.08 9.78
CA LEU A 148 11.01 -17.21 8.96
C LEU A 148 12.17 -17.76 8.15
N ASP A 149 12.94 -16.90 7.50
CA ASP A 149 14.11 -17.28 6.70
C ASP A 149 15.14 -18.05 7.54
N ARG A 150 15.44 -17.60 8.76
CA ARG A 150 16.34 -18.27 9.69
C ARG A 150 15.88 -19.68 10.07
N HIS A 151 14.59 -19.87 10.27
CA HIS A 151 14.03 -21.17 10.64
C HIS A 151 13.90 -22.12 9.45
N THR A 152 13.63 -21.60 8.25
CA THR A 152 13.46 -22.41 7.04
C THR A 152 14.77 -22.73 6.33
N ASP A 153 15.85 -22.04 6.68
CA ASP A 153 17.20 -22.27 6.11
C ASP A 153 17.67 -23.71 6.33
N GLN A 154 17.43 -24.29 7.52
CA GLN A 154 17.72 -25.70 7.79
C GLN A 154 16.97 -26.70 6.89
N TRP A 155 15.86 -26.28 6.30
CA TRP A 155 15.09 -27.08 5.32
C TRP A 155 15.48 -26.77 3.87
N GLY A 156 16.48 -25.92 3.66
CA GLY A 156 16.92 -25.49 2.32
C GLY A 156 15.89 -24.62 1.59
N ILE A 157 15.05 -23.90 2.33
CA ILE A 157 14.01 -23.01 1.82
C ILE A 157 14.40 -21.56 2.11
N LYS A 158 14.34 -20.72 1.08
CA LYS A 158 14.58 -19.27 1.19
C LYS A 158 13.27 -18.51 1.18
N VAL A 159 12.99 -17.80 2.25
CA VAL A 159 11.88 -16.85 2.32
C VAL A 159 12.33 -15.52 1.72
N SER A 160 11.75 -15.15 0.59
CA SER A 160 12.14 -13.95 -0.16
C SER A 160 11.43 -12.71 0.36
N LEU A 161 10.13 -12.85 0.72
CA LEU A 161 9.29 -11.74 1.14
C LEU A 161 8.13 -12.26 1.99
N VAL A 162 7.74 -11.49 2.98
CA VAL A 162 6.51 -11.69 3.76
C VAL A 162 5.71 -10.40 3.73
N GLU A 163 4.43 -10.50 3.40
CA GLU A 163 3.54 -9.33 3.35
C GLU A 163 2.27 -9.57 4.16
N ILE A 164 1.95 -8.65 5.05
CA ILE A 164 0.68 -8.60 5.74
C ILE A 164 -0.37 -8.06 4.78
N LYS A 165 -1.39 -8.86 4.44
CA LYS A 165 -2.46 -8.51 3.48
C LYS A 165 -3.48 -7.58 4.12
N ALA A 166 -4.11 -8.02 5.20
CA ALA A 166 -5.16 -7.29 5.87
C ALA A 166 -5.02 -7.41 7.40
N VAL A 167 -5.45 -6.37 8.07
CA VAL A 167 -5.60 -6.33 9.53
C VAL A 167 -7.05 -5.99 9.80
N ASP A 168 -7.82 -6.98 10.23
CA ASP A 168 -9.22 -6.84 10.56
C ASP A 168 -9.39 -6.53 12.04
N LEU A 169 -10.02 -5.38 12.30
CA LEU A 169 -10.30 -4.89 13.65
C LEU A 169 -11.75 -5.19 14.04
N PRO A 170 -12.05 -5.37 15.33
CA PRO A 170 -13.41 -5.43 15.83
C PRO A 170 -14.23 -4.19 15.39
N GLN A 171 -15.51 -4.38 15.14
CA GLN A 171 -16.37 -3.34 14.57
C GLN A 171 -16.46 -2.08 15.45
N GLU A 172 -16.44 -2.25 16.77
CA GLU A 172 -16.46 -1.15 17.72
C GLU A 172 -15.18 -0.31 17.66
N MET A 173 -14.04 -0.98 17.57
CA MET A 173 -12.73 -0.32 17.44
C MET A 173 -12.64 0.46 16.12
N ARG A 174 -13.07 -0.15 15.00
CA ARG A 174 -13.15 0.56 13.70
C ARG A 174 -13.98 1.83 13.79
N ARG A 175 -15.13 1.79 14.46
CA ARG A 175 -16.00 2.97 14.68
C ARG A 175 -15.31 4.01 15.56
N ALA A 176 -14.62 3.61 16.61
CA ALA A 176 -13.88 4.51 17.48
C ALA A 176 -12.75 5.22 16.74
N MET A 177 -11.93 4.46 16.00
CA MET A 177 -10.85 5.02 15.19
C MET A 177 -11.35 5.92 14.07
N SER A 178 -12.48 5.59 13.42
CA SER A 178 -13.09 6.46 12.40
C SER A 178 -13.49 7.81 13.00
N ARG A 179 -14.12 7.82 14.17
CA ARG A 179 -14.48 9.08 14.86
C ARG A 179 -13.25 9.89 15.27
N GLN A 180 -12.22 9.22 15.76
CA GLN A 180 -10.96 9.87 16.13
C GLN A 180 -10.29 10.49 14.90
N ALA A 181 -10.19 9.73 13.79
CA ALA A 181 -9.62 10.21 12.54
C ALA A 181 -10.42 11.38 11.93
N GLU A 182 -11.76 11.35 12.04
CA GLU A 182 -12.64 12.44 11.61
C GLU A 182 -12.39 13.70 12.45
N ALA A 183 -12.35 13.58 13.78
CA ALA A 183 -12.06 14.70 14.68
C ALA A 183 -10.67 15.30 14.43
N GLU A 184 -9.67 14.46 14.18
CA GLU A 184 -8.33 14.95 13.85
C GLU A 184 -8.26 15.65 12.50
N ARG A 185 -8.97 15.13 11.49
CA ARG A 185 -9.10 15.79 10.18
C ARG A 185 -9.82 17.13 10.30
N GLU A 186 -10.90 17.19 11.08
CA GLU A 186 -11.63 18.43 11.33
C GLU A 186 -10.75 19.46 12.04
N LYS A 187 -10.03 19.05 13.09
CA LYS A 187 -9.04 19.90 13.77
C LYS A 187 -7.99 20.43 12.79
N ARG A 188 -7.42 19.56 11.98
CA ARG A 188 -6.38 19.93 10.98
C ARG A 188 -6.95 20.87 9.91
N ALA A 189 -8.18 20.61 9.44
CA ALA A 189 -8.87 21.50 8.51
C ALA A 189 -9.10 22.90 9.09
N LYS A 190 -9.52 23.00 10.36
CA LYS A 190 -9.68 24.29 11.05
C LYS A 190 -8.37 25.06 11.19
N ILE A 191 -7.27 24.36 11.50
CA ILE A 191 -5.95 24.98 11.59
C ILE A 191 -5.49 25.51 10.22
N ILE A 192 -5.64 24.68 9.16
CA ILE A 192 -5.28 25.08 7.80
C ILE A 192 -6.12 26.27 7.32
N HIS A 193 -7.43 26.26 7.64
CA HIS A 193 -8.33 27.36 7.29
C HIS A 193 -7.92 28.65 8.01
N ALA A 194 -7.67 28.60 9.32
CA ALA A 194 -7.23 29.76 10.09
C ALA A 194 -5.88 30.31 9.62
N GLU A 195 -4.93 29.42 9.30
CA GLU A 195 -3.64 29.81 8.73
C GLU A 195 -3.81 30.44 7.33
N GLY A 196 -4.69 29.87 6.50
CA GLY A 196 -5.05 30.43 5.20
C GLY A 196 -5.68 31.83 5.30
N GLU A 197 -6.61 32.02 6.25
CA GLU A 197 -7.20 33.34 6.51
C GLU A 197 -6.14 34.36 6.99
N TYR A 198 -5.27 33.95 7.89
CA TYR A 198 -4.18 34.81 8.37
C TYR A 198 -3.27 35.25 7.21
N GLN A 199 -2.81 34.31 6.39
CA GLN A 199 -1.97 34.60 5.23
C GLN A 199 -2.69 35.48 4.18
N ALA A 200 -3.99 35.21 3.97
CA ALA A 200 -4.82 36.03 3.08
C ALA A 200 -4.96 37.45 3.61
N ALA A 201 -5.23 37.63 4.91
CA ALA A 201 -5.34 38.95 5.55
C ALA A 201 -4.01 39.72 5.44
N GLU A 202 -2.88 39.09 5.70
CA GLU A 202 -1.55 39.72 5.56
C GLU A 202 -1.29 40.20 4.12
N ARG A 203 -1.62 39.37 3.13
CA ARG A 203 -1.52 39.74 1.71
C ARG A 203 -2.47 40.84 1.30
N LEU A 204 -3.70 40.83 1.84
CA LEU A 204 -4.67 41.90 1.59
C LEU A 204 -4.20 43.23 2.18
N VAL A 205 -3.66 43.25 3.40
CA VAL A 205 -3.07 44.45 4.03
C VAL A 205 -1.88 44.95 3.20
N SER A 206 -1.01 44.05 2.77
CA SER A 206 0.15 44.42 1.91
C SER A 206 -0.32 45.02 0.58
N ALA A 207 -1.32 44.39 -0.07
CA ALA A 207 -1.92 44.89 -1.31
C ALA A 207 -2.60 46.27 -1.09
N ALA A 208 -3.35 46.43 0.01
CA ALA A 208 -3.99 47.69 0.34
C ALA A 208 -2.97 48.81 0.58
N ASN A 209 -1.89 48.54 1.28
CA ASN A 209 -0.78 49.51 1.48
C ASN A 209 -0.14 49.90 0.15
N THR A 210 0.08 48.97 -0.76
CA THR A 210 0.62 49.25 -2.10
C THR A 210 -0.35 50.09 -2.95
N ILE A 211 -1.63 49.82 -2.89
CA ILE A 211 -2.65 50.59 -3.63
C ILE A 211 -2.81 51.98 -2.98
N ALA A 212 -2.71 52.07 -1.67
CA ALA A 212 -2.81 53.37 -0.95
C ALA A 212 -1.68 54.31 -1.22
N SER A 213 -0.50 53.85 -1.64
CA SER A 213 0.63 54.68 -1.99
C SER A 213 0.40 55.52 -3.25
N GLU A 214 -0.52 55.10 -4.14
CA GLU A 214 -0.86 55.79 -5.39
C GLU A 214 -2.36 56.08 -5.49
N PRO A 215 -2.82 57.32 -5.30
CA PRO A 215 -4.26 57.67 -5.29
C PRO A 215 -5.02 57.26 -6.57
N ILE A 216 -4.33 57.24 -7.70
CA ILE A 216 -4.88 56.83 -9.01
C ILE A 216 -5.18 55.32 -9.07
N ALA A 217 -4.39 54.51 -8.36
CA ALA A 217 -4.58 53.06 -8.30
C ALA A 217 -5.90 52.65 -7.63
N LEU A 218 -6.33 53.42 -6.64
CA LEU A 218 -7.61 53.21 -5.96
C LEU A 218 -8.79 53.43 -6.91
N GLN A 219 -8.73 54.48 -7.76
CA GLN A 219 -9.76 54.78 -8.75
C GLN A 219 -9.84 53.71 -9.84
N LEU A 220 -8.69 53.24 -10.31
CA LEU A 220 -8.61 52.14 -11.29
C LEU A 220 -9.19 50.82 -10.72
N ARG A 221 -8.89 50.53 -9.47
CA ARG A 221 -9.40 49.33 -8.78
C ARG A 221 -10.90 49.40 -8.61
N TYR A 222 -11.42 50.59 -8.28
CA TYR A 222 -12.86 50.83 -8.19
C TYR A 222 -13.59 50.60 -9.53
N LEU A 223 -13.02 51.11 -10.64
CA LEU A 223 -13.58 50.90 -11.99
C LEU A 223 -13.50 49.44 -12.40
N GLN A 224 -12.43 48.72 -12.04
CA GLN A 224 -12.28 47.30 -12.32
C GLN A 224 -13.36 46.50 -11.58
N THR A 225 -13.57 46.76 -10.29
CA THR A 225 -14.62 46.08 -9.50
C THR A 225 -16.03 46.35 -10.06
N LEU A 226 -16.28 47.57 -10.52
CA LEU A 226 -17.56 47.91 -11.20
C LEU A 226 -17.74 47.11 -12.49
N THR A 227 -16.66 46.89 -13.25
CA THR A 227 -16.71 46.12 -14.48
C THR A 227 -16.96 44.63 -14.18
N GLU A 228 -16.33 44.08 -13.16
CA GLU A 228 -16.53 42.69 -12.73
C GLU A 228 -17.98 42.42 -12.28
N ILE A 229 -18.59 43.37 -11.50
CA ILE A 229 -19.99 43.29 -11.06
C ILE A 229 -20.94 43.43 -12.24
N GLY A 230 -20.60 44.28 -13.22
CA GLY A 230 -21.43 44.54 -14.41
C GLY A 230 -21.48 43.39 -15.42
N VAL A 231 -20.55 42.41 -15.36
CA VAL A 231 -20.54 41.22 -16.24
C VAL A 231 -21.54 40.16 -15.79
N GLU A 232 -21.86 40.09 -14.52
CA GLU A 232 -22.92 39.20 -14.04
C GLU A 232 -24.27 39.85 -14.33
N ARG A 233 -25.22 39.12 -14.94
CA ARG A 233 -26.54 39.53 -15.48
C ARG A 233 -27.51 40.05 -14.39
N ASN A 234 -27.06 40.89 -13.49
CA ASN A 234 -27.90 41.50 -12.44
C ASN A 234 -28.32 42.90 -12.84
N THR A 235 -29.62 43.12 -12.96
CA THR A 235 -30.28 44.38 -13.41
C THR A 235 -30.27 45.46 -12.33
N THR A 236 -29.89 45.21 -11.10
CA THR A 236 -29.88 46.21 -10.02
C THR A 236 -28.67 46.01 -9.11
N VAL A 237 -27.71 46.92 -9.18
CA VAL A 237 -26.55 46.98 -8.29
C VAL A 237 -26.73 48.13 -7.31
N VAL A 238 -26.91 47.80 -6.03
CA VAL A 238 -26.93 48.81 -4.96
C VAL A 238 -25.49 49.01 -4.49
N PHE A 239 -24.91 50.16 -4.83
CA PHE A 239 -23.52 50.44 -4.49
C PHE A 239 -23.46 51.46 -3.35
N PRO A 240 -22.90 51.13 -2.16
CA PRO A 240 -22.63 52.10 -1.11
C PRO A 240 -21.42 52.97 -1.55
N VAL A 241 -21.72 54.18 -2.03
CA VAL A 241 -20.66 55.16 -2.33
C VAL A 241 -20.18 55.78 -1.01
N PRO A 242 -18.91 55.61 -0.60
CA PRO A 242 -18.36 56.30 0.55
C PRO A 242 -18.38 57.80 0.28
N ILE A 243 -19.07 58.56 1.12
CA ILE A 243 -19.24 60.03 1.00
C ILE A 243 -17.91 60.77 0.84
N ASN A 244 -16.87 60.24 1.44
CA ASN A 244 -15.50 60.81 1.38
C ASN A 244 -14.93 60.86 -0.05
N LEU A 245 -15.37 60.05 -0.99
CA LEU A 245 -14.99 60.13 -2.40
C LEU A 245 -15.63 61.31 -3.12
N LEU A 246 -16.77 61.74 -2.66
CA LEU A 246 -17.50 62.90 -3.21
C LEU A 246 -16.90 64.24 -2.71
N GLU A 247 -16.33 64.31 -1.52
CA GLU A 247 -15.67 65.50 -0.99
C GLU A 247 -14.53 65.98 -1.90
N GLY A 248 -13.80 65.05 -2.54
CA GLY A 248 -12.74 65.42 -3.50
C GLY A 248 -13.24 66.09 -4.78
N PHE A 249 -14.50 65.78 -5.22
CA PHE A 249 -15.15 66.43 -6.35
C PHE A 249 -15.75 67.77 -5.98
N PHE A 250 -16.37 67.91 -4.80
CA PHE A 250 -17.00 69.13 -4.33
C PHE A 250 -15.94 70.21 -3.95
N LYS A 251 -14.75 69.83 -3.56
CA LYS A 251 -13.66 70.76 -3.21
C LYS A 251 -13.04 71.45 -4.44
N ARG A 252 -13.23 70.94 -5.63
CA ARG A 252 -12.65 71.45 -6.88
C ARG A 252 -13.55 72.48 -7.55
N ASP A 253 -14.85 72.53 -7.24
CA ASP A 253 -15.83 73.45 -7.90
C ASP A 253 -16.31 74.61 -7.01
N GLY A 254 -15.59 75.00 -5.97
CA GLY A 254 -15.85 76.24 -5.22
C GLY A 254 -17.19 76.33 -4.51
N MET A 255 -17.90 75.18 -4.27
CA MET A 255 -19.22 75.10 -3.72
C MET A 255 -19.24 74.91 -2.18
N SER A 256 -18.07 75.08 -1.51
CA SER A 256 -17.93 74.93 -0.06
C SER A 256 -18.47 76.09 0.78
N ASP A 257 -18.73 77.23 0.16
CA ASP A 257 -19.16 78.42 0.92
C ASP A 257 -20.69 78.55 1.11
N ALA A 258 -21.48 77.81 0.37
CA ALA A 258 -22.95 77.93 0.44
C ALA A 258 -23.61 77.12 1.57
N VAL A 259 -22.94 76.11 2.12
CA VAL A 259 -23.53 75.24 3.17
C VAL A 259 -23.12 75.72 4.57
N ALA A 260 -22.03 76.51 4.71
CA ALA A 260 -21.61 77.02 6.01
C ALA A 260 -22.37 78.24 6.49
N SER A 261 -23.06 79.02 5.57
CA SER A 261 -23.76 80.20 5.91
C SER A 261 -25.20 79.98 6.49
N LYS A 262 -25.77 78.75 6.30
CA LYS A 262 -27.16 78.45 6.75
C LYS A 262 -27.26 77.85 8.15
N LYS A 263 -26.15 77.79 8.91
CA LYS A 263 -26.16 77.22 10.29
C LYS A 263 -25.91 78.22 11.39
N ARG A 264 -26.18 79.54 11.16
CA ARG A 264 -26.13 80.56 12.19
C ARG A 264 -27.36 81.43 12.14
N GLU A 265 -28.53 80.92 12.51
CA GLU A 265 -29.55 81.73 13.12
C GLU A 265 -29.87 81.19 14.51
N PRO A 266 -29.72 82.00 15.55
CA PRO A 266 -30.06 81.59 16.88
C PRO A 266 -31.60 81.73 17.02
N VAL A 267 -32.30 80.66 17.34
CA VAL A 267 -33.68 80.67 17.82
C VAL A 267 -33.64 81.35 19.21
N GLY A 268 -34.10 82.58 19.24
CA GLY A 268 -34.25 83.36 20.43
C GLY A 268 -35.41 82.86 21.30
N ALA A 269 -35.23 83.14 22.56
CA ALA A 269 -36.12 82.93 23.69
C ALA A 269 -37.59 83.29 23.46
N VAL A 270 -38.48 82.40 23.94
CA VAL A 270 -39.52 82.70 24.98
C VAL A 270 -39.85 81.40 25.70
#